data_049aa8e6bd871f89e459aa6200957e1e
#
_entry.id   049aa8e6bd871f89e459aa6200957e1e
#
_cell.length_a   1.000
_cell.length_b   1.000
_cell.length_c   1.000
_cell.angle_alpha   90.00
_cell.angle_beta   90.00
_cell.angle_gamma   90.00
#
_symmetry.space_group_name_H-M   'P 1'
#
loop_
_entity.id
_entity.type
_entity.pdbx_description
1 polymer ?
#
loop_
_entity_poly.entity_id
_entity_poly.type
_entity_poly.pdbx_seq_one_letter_code
_entity_poly.pdbx_strand_id
1 'polypeptide(L)'
;MLLFTACCTAPASAWGPLHLHRPATRLPRSPPRGKVPGTCGTSSTMSFVAYEELIKEGDTAILSLGHGAMVAVRVQRGAQTQTRHGVLRHSVDLIGRPFGSKVTCGRGGWVYVLHPTPELWTLNLPHRTQILYSTDIALLTMMLELRPGSVVCESGTGSGSVSHAIIRSIAPTGHLHTVEFHQQRAERAREEFQEHRVGRWVTVLNQDVCRSGFGVSHVADAVFLDIPSPWEAVGHAWDALKVEGPPTSDRLPRCVVVGCDHRSQRREMAVVILEGSLEEVTVLHVEDQMGHRGR
;
A
#
# COMPACT_ATOMS: atom_id res chain seq x y z
N MET A 1 4.12 -32.42 -9.45
CA MET A 1 5.13 -32.90 -8.49
C MET A 1 6.45 -33.01 -9.23
N LEU A 2 7.20 -31.93 -9.27
CA LEU A 2 8.60 -31.90 -9.74
C LEU A 2 9.32 -30.80 -8.95
N LEU A 3 10.13 -31.26 -8.00
CA LEU A 3 11.05 -30.45 -7.22
C LEU A 3 12.28 -30.13 -8.11
N PHE A 4 12.60 -28.87 -8.27
CA PHE A 4 13.94 -28.46 -8.66
C PHE A 4 14.58 -27.66 -7.54
N THR A 5 15.46 -28.32 -6.80
CA THR A 5 16.38 -27.70 -5.85
C THR A 5 17.63 -27.31 -6.61
N ALA A 6 17.84 -26.01 -6.83
CA ALA A 6 19.11 -25.52 -7.35
C ALA A 6 19.99 -25.08 -6.18
N CYS A 7 20.96 -25.92 -5.85
CA CYS A 7 22.00 -25.66 -4.87
C CYS A 7 23.16 -24.98 -5.59
N CYS A 8 23.39 -23.68 -5.36
CA CYS A 8 24.62 -22.99 -5.76
C CYS A 8 25.52 -22.85 -4.54
N THR A 9 26.47 -23.78 -4.40
CA THR A 9 27.64 -23.65 -3.52
C THR A 9 28.74 -22.92 -4.28
N ALA A 10 29.09 -21.69 -3.88
CA ALA A 10 30.32 -21.02 -4.28
C ALA A 10 31.29 -21.00 -3.09
N PRO A 11 32.61 -21.28 -3.31
CA PRO A 11 33.58 -21.35 -2.23
C PRO A 11 34.01 -19.97 -1.74
N ALA A 12 34.08 -19.83 -0.43
CA ALA A 12 34.59 -18.65 0.27
C ALA A 12 36.13 -18.63 0.23
N SER A 13 36.72 -17.94 -0.74
CA SER A 13 38.12 -17.52 -0.65
C SER A 13 38.46 -16.52 -1.76
N ALA A 14 38.31 -15.24 -1.50
CA ALA A 14 39.05 -14.13 -2.14
C ALA A 14 38.53 -12.76 -1.68
N TRP A 15 38.76 -12.38 -0.45
CA TRP A 15 38.63 -10.96 -0.03
C TRP A 15 39.93 -10.57 0.69
N GLY A 16 40.85 -9.97 -0.04
CA GLY A 16 42.01 -9.28 0.53
C GLY A 16 41.62 -7.89 1.03
N PRO A 17 42.37 -7.29 2.00
CA PRO A 17 42.04 -6.00 2.60
C PRO A 17 42.25 -4.85 1.61
N LEU A 18 41.18 -4.14 1.28
CA LEU A 18 41.23 -2.89 0.52
C LEU A 18 41.61 -1.74 1.47
N HIS A 19 42.79 -1.21 1.30
CA HIS A 19 43.23 0.07 1.89
C HIS A 19 42.45 1.23 1.26
N LEU A 20 41.55 1.83 2.02
CA LEU A 20 40.85 3.05 1.66
C LEU A 20 41.70 4.28 2.00
N HIS A 21 42.41 4.84 1.02
CA HIS A 21 42.87 6.22 1.05
C HIS A 21 41.68 7.16 0.79
N ARG A 22 41.29 7.94 1.79
CA ARG A 22 40.35 9.05 1.67
C ARG A 22 41.06 10.32 1.26
N PRO A 23 40.77 10.95 0.13
CA PRO A 23 41.01 12.38 -0.02
C PRO A 23 39.82 13.16 0.52
N ALA A 24 40.09 14.13 1.39
CA ALA A 24 39.12 15.06 1.91
C ALA A 24 38.71 16.06 0.81
N THR A 25 37.60 15.81 0.12
CA THR A 25 36.95 16.77 -0.76
C THR A 25 35.89 17.55 0.01
N ARG A 26 36.08 18.86 0.14
CA ARG A 26 35.08 19.82 0.65
C ARG A 26 33.82 19.71 -0.21
N LEU A 27 32.68 19.48 0.45
CA LEU A 27 31.36 19.56 -0.18
C LEU A 27 31.12 21.01 -0.65
N PRO A 28 30.61 21.22 -1.86
CA PRO A 28 30.23 22.56 -2.32
C PRO A 28 29.00 23.04 -1.54
N ARG A 29 29.02 24.33 -1.15
CA ARG A 29 27.87 24.99 -0.50
C ARG A 29 26.68 25.00 -1.42
N SER A 30 25.52 24.61 -0.88
CA SER A 30 24.23 24.66 -1.56
C SER A 30 23.95 26.08 -2.08
N PRO A 31 23.41 26.22 -3.32
CA PRO A 31 22.97 27.51 -3.81
C PRO A 31 21.75 28.02 -3.03
N PRO A 32 21.54 29.36 -2.94
CA PRO A 32 20.39 29.91 -2.25
C PRO A 32 19.09 29.47 -2.92
N ARG A 33 18.10 29.09 -2.11
CA ARG A 33 16.76 28.72 -2.57
C ARG A 33 16.12 29.89 -3.34
N GLY A 34 16.09 29.79 -4.64
CA GLY A 34 15.29 30.66 -5.49
C GLY A 34 13.80 30.46 -5.17
N LYS A 35 13.10 31.58 -4.96
CA LYS A 35 11.64 31.58 -4.83
C LYS A 35 11.04 31.05 -6.14
N VAL A 36 10.38 29.90 -6.08
CA VAL A 36 9.56 29.37 -7.16
C VAL A 36 8.33 30.28 -7.28
N PRO A 37 7.95 30.75 -8.50
CA PRO A 37 6.76 31.57 -8.68
C PRO A 37 5.51 30.78 -8.27
N GLY A 38 4.60 31.45 -7.55
CA GLY A 38 3.40 30.87 -7.01
C GLY A 38 2.52 30.21 -8.09
N THR A 39 2.28 28.93 -7.93
CA THR A 39 1.20 28.21 -8.62
C THR A 39 -0.12 28.65 -8.00
N CYS A 40 -1.05 29.01 -8.88
CA CYS A 40 -2.44 29.34 -8.60
C CYS A 40 -3.06 28.34 -7.61
N GLY A 41 -3.64 28.85 -6.53
CA GLY A 41 -4.11 28.09 -5.40
C GLY A 41 -5.28 27.15 -5.73
N THR A 42 -4.98 25.92 -6.01
CA THR A 42 -5.87 24.81 -5.66
C THR A 42 -5.56 24.49 -4.20
N SER A 43 -6.55 24.65 -3.32
CA SER A 43 -6.45 24.23 -1.91
C SER A 43 -6.01 22.76 -1.90
N SER A 44 -4.72 22.52 -1.72
CA SER A 44 -4.20 21.16 -1.58
C SER A 44 -4.74 20.63 -0.25
N THR A 45 -5.40 19.51 -0.29
CA THR A 45 -5.93 18.84 0.90
C THR A 45 -5.12 17.58 1.12
N MET A 46 -4.76 17.32 2.37
CA MET A 46 -4.01 16.13 2.73
C MET A 46 -4.76 14.86 2.29
N SER A 47 -4.02 13.88 1.78
CA SER A 47 -4.50 12.55 1.45
C SER A 47 -3.46 11.51 1.84
N PHE A 48 -3.77 10.22 1.67
CA PHE A 48 -2.80 9.12 1.84
C PHE A 48 -1.65 9.13 0.82
N VAL A 49 -1.70 10.04 -0.15
CA VAL A 49 -0.71 10.19 -1.22
C VAL A 49 0.01 11.55 -1.14
N ALA A 50 -0.69 12.60 -0.71
CA ALA A 50 -0.16 13.95 -0.61
C ALA A 50 -0.23 14.42 0.84
N TYR A 51 0.91 14.50 1.51
CA TYR A 51 1.00 14.92 2.92
C TYR A 51 1.15 16.43 3.02
N GLU A 52 0.36 17.03 3.90
CA GLU A 52 0.48 18.43 4.27
C GLU A 52 1.12 18.58 5.65
N GLU A 53 1.68 19.75 5.90
CA GLU A 53 2.33 20.05 7.18
C GLU A 53 1.32 20.19 8.32
N LEU A 54 0.23 20.94 8.08
CA LEU A 54 -0.76 21.28 9.11
C LEU A 54 -2.03 20.45 8.96
N ILE A 55 -2.56 20.04 10.10
CA ILE A 55 -3.83 19.31 10.23
C ILE A 55 -4.99 20.23 9.92
N LYS A 56 -5.86 19.81 9.00
CA LYS A 56 -7.09 20.53 8.60
C LYS A 56 -8.34 19.74 8.98
N GLU A 57 -9.45 20.43 8.96
CA GLU A 57 -10.77 19.80 9.08
C GLU A 57 -11.01 18.80 7.94
N GLY A 58 -11.55 17.65 8.27
CA GLY A 58 -11.81 16.55 7.33
C GLY A 58 -10.58 15.66 7.05
N ASP A 59 -9.42 15.98 7.62
CA ASP A 59 -8.24 15.10 7.51
C ASP A 59 -8.41 13.85 8.38
N THR A 60 -7.78 12.77 7.95
CA THR A 60 -7.55 11.59 8.79
C THR A 60 -6.20 11.73 9.48
N ALA A 61 -6.13 11.51 10.78
CA ALA A 61 -4.91 11.53 11.56
C ALA A 61 -4.79 10.26 12.40
N ILE A 62 -3.56 9.81 12.64
CA ILE A 62 -3.28 8.68 13.53
C ILE A 62 -2.74 9.22 14.85
N LEU A 63 -3.47 8.99 15.93
CA LEU A 63 -3.04 9.32 17.29
C LEU A 63 -2.20 8.19 17.85
N SER A 64 -0.92 8.41 18.06
CA SER A 64 -0.03 7.46 18.74
C SER A 64 -0.07 7.70 20.25
N LEU A 65 -0.60 6.73 20.98
CA LEU A 65 -0.82 6.78 22.41
C LEU A 65 0.37 6.20 23.21
N GLY A 66 1.43 5.77 22.52
CA GLY A 66 2.57 5.07 23.11
C GLY A 66 2.33 3.56 23.30
N HIS A 67 3.41 2.80 23.51
CA HIS A 67 3.41 1.34 23.66
C HIS A 67 2.66 0.61 22.52
N GLY A 68 2.82 1.07 21.28
CA GLY A 68 2.19 0.47 20.10
C GLY A 68 0.69 0.76 19.95
N ALA A 69 0.05 1.41 20.92
CA ALA A 69 -1.36 1.75 20.81
C ALA A 69 -1.56 2.98 19.91
N MET A 70 -2.45 2.84 18.94
CA MET A 70 -2.78 3.90 17.98
C MET A 70 -4.28 3.94 17.76
N VAL A 71 -4.79 5.09 17.34
CA VAL A 71 -6.21 5.31 17.00
C VAL A 71 -6.28 6.21 15.78
N ALA A 72 -6.97 5.77 14.75
CA ALA A 72 -7.29 6.59 13.60
C ALA A 72 -8.50 7.50 13.94
N VAL A 73 -8.39 8.78 13.63
CA VAL A 73 -9.44 9.76 13.86
C VAL A 73 -9.68 10.61 12.63
N ARG A 74 -10.94 10.88 12.30
CA ARG A 74 -11.32 11.91 11.34
C ARG A 74 -11.45 13.23 12.06
N VAL A 75 -10.68 14.22 11.67
CA VAL A 75 -10.64 15.52 12.33
C VAL A 75 -11.86 16.34 11.92
N GLN A 76 -12.69 16.71 12.88
CA GLN A 76 -13.94 17.46 12.65
C GLN A 76 -14.10 18.57 13.71
N ARG A 77 -14.54 19.75 13.30
CA ARG A 77 -14.84 20.84 14.24
C ARG A 77 -15.93 20.41 15.22
N GLY A 78 -15.73 20.73 16.49
CA GLY A 78 -16.68 20.37 17.56
C GLY A 78 -16.57 18.91 18.04
N ALA A 79 -15.88 18.03 17.30
CA ALA A 79 -15.67 16.66 17.75
C ALA A 79 -14.59 16.56 18.84
N GLN A 80 -14.66 15.47 19.60
CA GLN A 80 -13.72 15.13 20.66
C GLN A 80 -13.36 13.64 20.58
N THR A 81 -12.11 13.34 20.84
CA THR A 81 -11.65 11.95 20.96
C THR A 81 -11.24 11.66 22.39
N GLN A 82 -11.90 10.67 22.99
CA GLN A 82 -11.52 10.18 24.33
C GLN A 82 -10.33 9.25 24.18
N THR A 83 -9.24 9.56 24.87
CA THR A 83 -8.06 8.71 24.94
C THR A 83 -7.75 8.30 26.38
N ARG A 84 -6.87 7.32 26.60
CA ARG A 84 -6.39 6.99 27.94
C ARG A 84 -5.66 8.14 28.65
N HIS A 85 -5.16 9.11 27.89
CA HIS A 85 -4.46 10.30 28.38
C HIS A 85 -5.37 11.50 28.60
N GLY A 86 -6.67 11.33 28.33
CA GLY A 86 -7.68 12.37 28.44
C GLY A 86 -8.35 12.70 27.11
N VAL A 87 -9.18 13.73 27.13
CA VAL A 87 -9.93 14.19 25.96
C VAL A 87 -9.05 15.07 25.08
N LEU A 88 -9.14 14.85 23.76
CA LEU A 88 -8.59 15.71 22.72
C LEU A 88 -9.76 16.39 22.00
N ARG A 89 -9.79 17.70 21.97
CA ARG A 89 -10.77 18.51 21.25
C ARG A 89 -10.22 18.84 19.88
N HIS A 90 -10.86 18.37 18.82
CA HIS A 90 -10.31 18.50 17.48
C HIS A 90 -10.08 19.97 17.06
N SER A 91 -11.02 20.87 17.39
CA SER A 91 -10.92 22.28 17.00
C SER A 91 -9.77 23.05 17.66
N VAL A 92 -9.38 22.66 18.87
CA VAL A 92 -8.40 23.40 19.69
C VAL A 92 -7.04 22.68 19.70
N ASP A 93 -7.09 21.35 19.81
CA ASP A 93 -5.90 20.56 20.09
C ASP A 93 -5.27 19.96 18.82
N LEU A 94 -6.05 19.83 17.71
CA LEU A 94 -5.58 19.20 16.47
C LEU A 94 -5.52 20.18 15.29
N ILE A 95 -6.62 20.86 14.94
CA ILE A 95 -6.69 21.70 13.75
C ILE A 95 -5.63 22.84 13.82
N GLY A 96 -4.83 22.97 12.75
CA GLY A 96 -3.76 23.95 12.65
C GLY A 96 -2.44 23.53 13.34
N ARG A 97 -2.40 22.35 13.96
CA ARG A 97 -1.16 21.79 14.48
C ARG A 97 -0.39 21.04 13.38
N PRO A 98 0.94 21.02 13.46
CA PRO A 98 1.73 20.19 12.52
C PRO A 98 1.52 18.70 12.78
N PHE A 99 1.45 17.91 11.70
CA PHE A 99 1.63 16.47 11.83
C PHE A 99 3.02 16.15 12.41
N GLY A 100 3.16 15.05 13.12
CA GLY A 100 4.38 14.69 13.86
C GLY A 100 4.50 15.41 15.21
N SER A 101 3.60 16.35 15.54
CA SER A 101 3.66 17.10 16.79
C SER A 101 3.14 16.31 17.99
N LYS A 102 3.65 16.69 19.16
CA LYS A 102 3.20 16.23 20.46
C LYS A 102 2.06 17.14 20.95
N VAL A 103 0.92 16.54 21.26
CA VAL A 103 -0.29 17.25 21.70
C VAL A 103 -0.66 16.81 23.11
N THR A 104 -0.90 17.76 24.01
CA THR A 104 -1.28 17.49 25.40
C THR A 104 -2.78 17.22 25.49
N CYS A 105 -3.16 16.19 26.20
CA CYS A 105 -4.54 15.81 26.48
C CYS A 105 -5.07 16.42 27.77
N GLY A 106 -6.38 16.44 27.95
CA GLY A 106 -7.05 17.10 29.07
C GLY A 106 -6.70 16.60 30.48
N ARG A 107 -6.02 15.46 30.61
CA ARG A 107 -5.52 14.92 31.91
C ARG A 107 -4.00 15.08 32.11
N GLY A 108 -3.35 15.93 31.28
CA GLY A 108 -1.91 16.17 31.37
C GLY A 108 -1.02 15.15 30.65
N GLY A 109 -1.58 14.04 30.15
CA GLY A 109 -0.88 13.13 29.23
C GLY A 109 -0.75 13.73 27.84
N TRP A 110 -0.08 13.02 26.93
CA TRP A 110 0.17 13.51 25.58
C TRP A 110 0.10 12.37 24.56
N VAL A 111 -0.08 12.75 23.31
CA VAL A 111 -0.08 11.87 22.14
C VAL A 111 0.74 12.50 21.01
N TYR A 112 1.27 11.69 20.11
CA TYR A 112 1.74 12.20 18.82
C TYR A 112 0.62 12.10 17.78
N VAL A 113 0.52 13.10 16.91
CA VAL A 113 -0.44 13.13 15.82
C VAL A 113 0.31 12.88 14.51
N LEU A 114 0.09 11.72 13.90
CA LEU A 114 0.85 11.23 12.76
C LEU A 114 0.02 11.28 11.47
N HIS A 115 0.72 11.37 10.33
CA HIS A 115 0.08 11.17 9.03
C HIS A 115 -0.50 9.78 8.89
N PRO A 116 -1.62 9.61 8.18
CA PRO A 116 -2.22 8.31 7.91
C PRO A 116 -1.50 7.62 6.75
N THR A 117 -0.27 7.16 6.96
CA THR A 117 0.40 6.34 5.95
C THR A 117 -0.34 5.01 5.76
N PRO A 118 -0.25 4.34 4.61
CA PRO A 118 -0.86 3.03 4.40
C PRO A 118 -0.47 2.01 5.47
N GLU A 119 0.76 2.03 5.96
CA GLU A 119 1.24 1.14 7.02
C GLU A 119 0.52 1.41 8.35
N LEU A 120 0.43 2.68 8.76
CA LEU A 120 -0.26 3.06 9.98
C LEU A 120 -1.77 2.86 9.85
N TRP A 121 -2.33 3.04 8.66
CA TRP A 121 -3.73 2.74 8.38
C TRP A 121 -4.00 1.25 8.51
N THR A 122 -3.19 0.39 7.92
CA THR A 122 -3.28 -1.07 8.03
C THR A 122 -3.34 -1.55 9.49
N LEU A 123 -2.61 -0.90 10.40
CA LEU A 123 -2.63 -1.22 11.83
C LEU A 123 -3.89 -0.71 12.55
N ASN A 124 -4.64 0.21 11.96
CA ASN A 124 -5.75 0.90 12.63
C ASN A 124 -7.10 0.78 11.92
N LEU A 125 -7.12 0.24 10.71
CA LEU A 125 -8.35 0.11 9.93
C LEU A 125 -9.37 -0.81 10.63
N PRO A 126 -10.67 -0.57 10.46
CA PRO A 126 -11.70 -1.49 10.93
C PRO A 126 -11.64 -2.78 10.12
N HIS A 127 -11.27 -3.89 10.75
CA HIS A 127 -11.16 -5.18 10.12
C HIS A 127 -12.54 -5.67 9.63
N ARG A 128 -12.70 -5.79 8.33
CA ARG A 128 -13.87 -6.36 7.66
C ARG A 128 -13.58 -7.75 7.09
N THR A 129 -12.30 -8.01 6.85
CA THR A 129 -11.78 -9.25 6.29
C THR A 129 -10.44 -9.57 6.95
N GLN A 130 -9.90 -10.74 6.68
CA GLN A 130 -8.48 -11.02 6.87
C GLN A 130 -7.67 -10.08 5.97
N ILE A 131 -6.62 -9.46 6.51
CA ILE A 131 -5.79 -8.49 5.78
C ILE A 131 -4.35 -8.99 5.66
N LEU A 132 -3.64 -8.45 4.66
CA LEU A 132 -2.18 -8.48 4.59
C LEU A 132 -1.60 -7.34 5.45
N TYR A 133 -0.47 -7.61 6.09
CA TYR A 133 0.25 -6.63 6.89
C TYR A 133 1.40 -5.98 6.12
N SER A 134 2.00 -4.95 6.71
CA SER A 134 2.96 -4.08 6.02
C SER A 134 4.15 -4.81 5.40
N THR A 135 4.64 -5.90 6.00
CA THR A 135 5.75 -6.69 5.46
C THR A 135 5.36 -7.36 4.15
N ASP A 136 4.20 -8.03 4.14
CA ASP A 136 3.70 -8.74 2.95
C ASP A 136 3.33 -7.76 1.85
N ILE A 137 2.72 -6.61 2.23
CA ILE A 137 2.38 -5.54 1.29
C ILE A 137 3.64 -4.92 0.67
N ALA A 138 4.70 -4.71 1.44
CA ALA A 138 5.96 -4.20 0.92
C ALA A 138 6.59 -5.18 -0.08
N LEU A 139 6.59 -6.46 0.24
CA LEU A 139 7.05 -7.51 -0.66
C LEU A 139 6.21 -7.54 -1.94
N LEU A 140 4.89 -7.50 -1.82
CA LEU A 140 3.95 -7.45 -2.95
C LEU A 140 4.25 -6.27 -3.88
N THR A 141 4.38 -5.06 -3.34
CA THR A 141 4.65 -3.85 -4.14
C THR A 141 5.99 -3.92 -4.85
N MET A 142 7.00 -4.56 -4.23
CA MET A 142 8.30 -4.81 -4.82
C MET A 142 8.20 -5.85 -5.96
N MET A 143 7.51 -6.96 -5.74
CA MET A 143 7.37 -8.04 -6.72
C MET A 143 6.56 -7.63 -7.94
N LEU A 144 5.53 -6.81 -7.75
CA LEU A 144 4.76 -6.20 -8.83
C LEU A 144 5.48 -5.04 -9.52
N GLU A 145 6.66 -4.64 -9.05
CA GLU A 145 7.44 -3.49 -9.56
C GLU A 145 6.61 -2.21 -9.69
N LEU A 146 5.74 -1.96 -8.71
CA LEU A 146 4.85 -0.81 -8.75
C LEU A 146 5.62 0.50 -8.71
N ARG A 147 5.23 1.42 -9.58
CA ARG A 147 5.84 2.76 -9.70
C ARG A 147 4.80 3.80 -10.08
N PRO A 148 5.12 5.09 -9.91
CA PRO A 148 4.24 6.16 -10.36
C PRO A 148 3.85 5.97 -11.84
N GLY A 149 2.55 6.00 -12.12
CA GLY A 149 1.99 5.78 -13.45
C GLY A 149 1.59 4.34 -13.77
N SER A 150 1.88 3.36 -12.91
CA SER A 150 1.40 1.99 -13.12
C SER A 150 -0.12 1.92 -13.05
N VAL A 151 -0.72 1.12 -13.92
CA VAL A 151 -2.12 0.71 -13.85
C VAL A 151 -2.16 -0.69 -13.24
N VAL A 152 -2.95 -0.86 -12.19
CA VAL A 152 -3.02 -2.11 -11.43
C VAL A 152 -4.45 -2.59 -11.36
N CYS A 153 -4.64 -3.91 -11.52
CA CYS A 153 -5.89 -4.57 -11.21
C CYS A 153 -5.75 -5.36 -9.91
N GLU A 154 -6.69 -5.19 -8.99
CA GLU A 154 -6.77 -5.89 -7.70
C GLU A 154 -8.10 -6.63 -7.61
N SER A 155 -8.09 -7.87 -7.14
CA SER A 155 -9.31 -8.55 -6.73
C SER A 155 -9.22 -9.01 -5.29
N GLY A 156 -10.28 -8.68 -4.55
CA GLY A 156 -10.34 -8.81 -3.10
C GLY A 156 -10.00 -7.49 -2.40
N THR A 157 -10.76 -6.41 -2.71
CA THR A 157 -10.60 -5.09 -2.06
C THR A 157 -10.62 -5.19 -0.53
N GLY A 158 -11.53 -6.01 0.01
CA GLY A 158 -11.61 -6.34 1.43
C GLY A 158 -11.68 -5.12 2.33
N SER A 159 -10.70 -4.96 3.21
CA SER A 159 -10.59 -3.82 4.12
C SER A 159 -9.79 -2.65 3.54
N GLY A 160 -9.29 -2.77 2.31
CA GLY A 160 -8.56 -1.71 1.62
C GLY A 160 -7.11 -1.50 2.08
N SER A 161 -6.54 -2.43 2.84
CA SER A 161 -5.14 -2.34 3.32
C SER A 161 -4.15 -2.28 2.15
N VAL A 162 -4.20 -3.28 1.26
CA VAL A 162 -3.34 -3.37 0.08
C VAL A 162 -3.65 -2.24 -0.90
N SER A 163 -4.94 -1.97 -1.13
CA SER A 163 -5.38 -0.90 -2.04
C SER A 163 -4.74 0.46 -1.73
N HIS A 164 -4.68 0.87 -0.45
CA HIS A 164 -4.03 2.14 -0.06
C HIS A 164 -2.52 2.15 -0.37
N ALA A 165 -1.83 1.04 -0.16
CA ALA A 165 -0.40 0.92 -0.45
C ALA A 165 -0.13 0.94 -1.96
N ILE A 166 -0.95 0.25 -2.74
CA ILE A 166 -0.89 0.29 -4.22
C ILE A 166 -1.10 1.73 -4.70
N ILE A 167 -2.19 2.40 -4.27
CA ILE A 167 -2.50 3.77 -4.66
C ILE A 167 -1.34 4.71 -4.39
N ARG A 168 -0.71 4.64 -3.20
CA ARG A 168 0.47 5.45 -2.88
C ARG A 168 1.63 5.18 -3.84
N SER A 169 1.85 3.92 -4.22
CA SER A 169 2.98 3.53 -5.07
C SER A 169 2.81 3.97 -6.52
N ILE A 170 1.55 3.98 -7.02
CA ILE A 170 1.25 4.31 -8.42
C ILE A 170 0.96 5.80 -8.68
N ALA A 171 0.66 6.56 -7.62
CA ALA A 171 0.39 7.99 -7.75
C ALA A 171 1.64 8.76 -8.26
N PRO A 172 1.48 9.94 -8.90
CA PRO A 172 0.23 10.68 -9.10
C PRO A 172 -0.53 10.32 -10.39
N THR A 173 0.03 9.53 -11.30
CA THR A 173 -0.47 9.33 -12.67
C THR A 173 -1.00 7.92 -12.94
N GLY A 174 -0.81 6.98 -12.01
CA GLY A 174 -1.33 5.62 -12.11
C GLY A 174 -2.80 5.48 -11.72
N HIS A 175 -3.35 4.27 -11.90
CA HIS A 175 -4.73 3.97 -11.56
C HIS A 175 -4.88 2.54 -11.03
N LEU A 176 -5.73 2.35 -10.02
CA LEU A 176 -6.11 1.06 -9.45
C LEU A 176 -7.54 0.70 -9.86
N HIS A 177 -7.71 -0.44 -10.53
CA HIS A 177 -9.00 -1.08 -10.72
C HIS A 177 -9.14 -2.19 -9.69
N THR A 178 -10.02 -2.03 -8.71
CA THR A 178 -10.22 -3.03 -7.65
C THR A 178 -11.62 -3.63 -7.71
N VAL A 179 -11.68 -4.95 -7.59
CA VAL A 179 -12.93 -5.73 -7.68
C VAL A 179 -13.26 -6.34 -6.32
N GLU A 180 -14.47 -6.11 -5.86
CA GLU A 180 -15.01 -6.67 -4.61
C GLU A 180 -16.31 -7.42 -4.91
N PHE A 181 -16.37 -8.67 -4.49
CA PHE A 181 -17.53 -9.53 -4.69
C PHE A 181 -18.75 -9.07 -3.87
N HIS A 182 -18.53 -8.68 -2.62
CA HIS A 182 -19.61 -8.29 -1.72
C HIS A 182 -19.99 -6.82 -1.88
N GLN A 183 -21.23 -6.53 -2.23
CA GLN A 183 -21.74 -5.20 -2.46
C GLN A 183 -21.49 -4.25 -1.29
N GLN A 184 -21.83 -4.65 -0.06
CA GLN A 184 -21.65 -3.79 1.12
C GLN A 184 -20.17 -3.41 1.35
N ARG A 185 -19.24 -4.33 1.09
CA ARG A 185 -17.80 -4.03 1.19
C ARG A 185 -17.34 -3.10 0.07
N ALA A 186 -17.84 -3.29 -1.15
CA ALA A 186 -17.54 -2.42 -2.28
C ALA A 186 -18.04 -0.99 -2.05
N GLU A 187 -19.26 -0.82 -1.52
CA GLU A 187 -19.83 0.48 -1.17
C GLU A 187 -19.00 1.16 -0.08
N ARG A 188 -18.68 0.42 0.98
CA ARG A 188 -17.84 0.95 2.07
C ARG A 188 -16.44 1.34 1.61
N ALA A 189 -15.83 0.56 0.73
CA ALA A 189 -14.53 0.90 0.16
C ALA A 189 -14.58 2.19 -0.66
N ARG A 190 -15.61 2.39 -1.49
CA ARG A 190 -15.80 3.64 -2.24
C ARG A 190 -15.91 4.85 -1.32
N GLU A 191 -16.73 4.75 -0.26
CA GLU A 191 -16.88 5.82 0.74
C GLU A 191 -15.54 6.15 1.38
N GLU A 192 -14.80 5.13 1.82
CA GLU A 192 -13.53 5.28 2.52
C GLU A 192 -12.45 5.88 1.62
N PHE A 193 -12.36 5.46 0.35
CA PHE A 193 -11.42 6.07 -0.62
C PHE A 193 -11.76 7.54 -0.91
N GLN A 194 -13.03 7.92 -0.90
CA GLN A 194 -13.43 9.33 -1.01
C GLN A 194 -13.08 10.11 0.26
N GLU A 195 -13.36 9.56 1.44
CA GLU A 195 -12.98 10.16 2.72
C GLU A 195 -11.49 10.38 2.86
N HIS A 196 -10.68 9.45 2.35
CA HIS A 196 -9.22 9.51 2.34
C HIS A 196 -8.66 10.33 1.16
N ARG A 197 -9.54 10.88 0.32
CA ARG A 197 -9.18 11.72 -0.84
C ARG A 197 -8.25 11.03 -1.83
N VAL A 198 -8.42 9.72 -1.99
CA VAL A 198 -7.69 8.91 -2.95
C VAL A 198 -8.58 8.42 -4.09
N GLY A 199 -9.87 8.72 -4.07
CA GLY A 199 -10.86 8.24 -5.03
C GLY A 199 -10.53 8.51 -6.51
N ARG A 200 -9.72 9.53 -6.81
CA ARG A 200 -9.29 9.82 -8.19
C ARG A 200 -8.33 8.78 -8.78
N TRP A 201 -7.69 7.98 -7.94
CA TRP A 201 -6.72 6.96 -8.36
C TRP A 201 -7.29 5.55 -8.32
N VAL A 202 -8.57 5.40 -7.97
CA VAL A 202 -9.16 4.07 -7.80
C VAL A 202 -10.57 3.99 -8.37
N THR A 203 -10.84 2.89 -9.05
CA THR A 203 -12.18 2.49 -9.48
C THR A 203 -12.55 1.20 -8.78
N VAL A 204 -13.65 1.20 -8.02
CA VAL A 204 -14.15 0.02 -7.32
C VAL A 204 -15.32 -0.58 -8.09
N LEU A 205 -15.17 -1.81 -8.56
CA LEU A 205 -16.21 -2.60 -9.21
C LEU A 205 -16.79 -3.62 -8.23
N ASN A 206 -18.12 -3.76 -8.24
CA ASN A 206 -18.77 -4.82 -7.48
C ASN A 206 -19.22 -5.92 -8.45
N GLN A 207 -18.44 -6.98 -8.51
CA GLN A 207 -18.71 -8.13 -9.37
C GLN A 207 -17.91 -9.35 -8.95
N ASP A 208 -18.21 -10.50 -9.55
CA ASP A 208 -17.43 -11.72 -9.44
C ASP A 208 -16.32 -11.70 -10.49
N VAL A 209 -15.07 -11.56 -10.05
CA VAL A 209 -13.92 -11.52 -10.95
C VAL A 209 -13.71 -12.83 -11.70
N CYS A 210 -14.06 -13.97 -11.12
CA CYS A 210 -13.95 -15.28 -11.75
C CYS A 210 -14.91 -15.45 -12.94
N ARG A 211 -15.98 -14.66 -12.99
CA ARG A 211 -16.98 -14.69 -14.08
C ARG A 211 -16.87 -13.51 -15.04
N SER A 212 -16.63 -12.32 -14.51
CA SER A 212 -16.75 -11.05 -15.25
C SER A 212 -15.43 -10.31 -15.43
N GLY A 213 -14.34 -10.83 -14.85
CA GLY A 213 -13.02 -10.22 -14.95
C GLY A 213 -12.93 -8.88 -14.22
N PHE A 214 -12.08 -7.99 -14.74
CA PHE A 214 -11.79 -6.69 -14.14
C PHE A 214 -12.53 -5.51 -14.80
N GLY A 215 -13.33 -5.77 -15.84
CA GLY A 215 -14.01 -4.72 -16.63
C GLY A 215 -13.06 -3.86 -17.47
N VAL A 216 -11.81 -4.27 -17.59
CA VAL A 216 -10.78 -3.64 -18.43
C VAL A 216 -9.96 -4.73 -19.12
N SER A 217 -9.38 -4.42 -20.29
CA SER A 217 -8.57 -5.34 -21.06
C SER A 217 -7.32 -4.64 -21.57
N HIS A 218 -6.17 -5.32 -21.48
CA HIS A 218 -4.87 -4.87 -22.02
C HIS A 218 -4.40 -3.49 -21.55
N VAL A 219 -4.71 -3.12 -20.29
CA VAL A 219 -4.33 -1.82 -19.72
C VAL A 219 -3.48 -1.93 -18.45
N ALA A 220 -3.51 -3.08 -17.77
CA ALA A 220 -2.83 -3.25 -16.51
C ALA A 220 -1.34 -3.58 -16.69
N ASP A 221 -0.49 -2.94 -15.89
CA ASP A 221 0.93 -3.27 -15.76
C ASP A 221 1.13 -4.43 -14.79
N ALA A 222 0.19 -4.60 -13.84
CA ALA A 222 0.23 -5.65 -12.84
C ALA A 222 -1.17 -6.05 -12.38
N VAL A 223 -1.32 -7.30 -11.95
CA VAL A 223 -2.57 -7.83 -11.36
C VAL A 223 -2.27 -8.46 -10.01
N PHE A 224 -3.15 -8.24 -9.04
CA PHE A 224 -3.12 -8.84 -7.72
C PHE A 224 -4.43 -9.57 -7.42
N LEU A 225 -4.34 -10.84 -7.03
CA LEU A 225 -5.49 -11.71 -6.72
C LEU A 225 -5.41 -12.20 -5.26
N ASP A 226 -6.27 -11.67 -4.38
CA ASP A 226 -6.47 -12.14 -3.00
C ASP A 226 -7.91 -12.61 -2.81
N ILE A 227 -8.22 -13.75 -3.39
CA ILE A 227 -9.57 -14.36 -3.41
C ILE A 227 -9.49 -15.86 -3.13
N PRO A 228 -10.60 -16.51 -2.71
CA PRO A 228 -10.58 -17.93 -2.35
C PRO A 228 -10.15 -18.89 -3.46
N SER A 229 -10.47 -18.58 -4.72
CA SER A 229 -10.17 -19.43 -5.90
C SER A 229 -9.43 -18.60 -6.97
N PRO A 230 -8.21 -18.13 -6.71
CA PRO A 230 -7.50 -17.21 -7.62
C PRO A 230 -7.21 -17.85 -8.98
N TRP A 231 -7.05 -19.16 -9.06
CA TRP A 231 -6.82 -19.90 -10.32
C TRP A 231 -7.98 -19.75 -11.32
N GLU A 232 -9.21 -19.52 -10.86
CA GLU A 232 -10.36 -19.27 -11.73
C GLU A 232 -10.30 -17.88 -12.39
N ALA A 233 -9.57 -16.96 -11.80
CA ALA A 233 -9.43 -15.60 -12.29
C ALA A 233 -8.15 -15.35 -13.11
N VAL A 234 -7.25 -16.33 -13.23
CA VAL A 234 -5.95 -16.15 -13.96
C VAL A 234 -6.16 -15.78 -15.42
N GLY A 235 -7.14 -16.39 -16.11
CA GLY A 235 -7.48 -16.03 -17.49
C GLY A 235 -7.91 -14.56 -17.62
N HIS A 236 -8.75 -14.10 -16.70
CA HIS A 236 -9.18 -12.69 -16.65
C HIS A 236 -8.05 -11.74 -16.25
N ALA A 237 -7.11 -12.20 -15.42
CA ALA A 237 -5.91 -11.44 -15.11
C ALA A 237 -5.03 -11.25 -16.36
N TRP A 238 -4.86 -12.31 -17.15
CA TRP A 238 -4.16 -12.25 -18.43
C TRP A 238 -4.82 -11.26 -19.41
N ASP A 239 -6.14 -11.33 -19.55
CA ASP A 239 -6.90 -10.43 -20.43
C ASP A 239 -6.79 -8.95 -19.99
N ALA A 240 -6.61 -8.68 -18.70
CA ALA A 240 -6.44 -7.33 -18.18
C ALA A 240 -5.02 -6.79 -18.38
N LEU A 241 -4.00 -7.65 -18.41
CA LEU A 241 -2.60 -7.27 -18.56
C LEU A 241 -2.32 -6.72 -19.97
N LYS A 242 -1.41 -5.77 -20.04
CA LYS A 242 -0.92 -5.24 -21.32
C LYS A 242 -0.33 -6.36 -22.16
N VAL A 243 -0.79 -6.50 -23.38
CA VAL A 243 -0.11 -7.33 -24.36
C VAL A 243 1.22 -6.66 -24.68
N GLU A 244 2.29 -7.42 -24.73
CA GLU A 244 3.63 -6.92 -25.03
C GLU A 244 3.62 -6.04 -26.30
N GLY A 245 4.13 -4.83 -26.15
CA GLY A 245 4.65 -4.05 -27.25
C GLY A 245 5.94 -4.67 -27.80
N PRO A 246 6.56 -4.13 -28.86
CA PRO A 246 7.81 -4.66 -29.40
C PRO A 246 8.87 -4.81 -28.29
N PRO A 247 9.86 -5.73 -28.43
CA PRO A 247 10.80 -6.14 -27.38
C PRO A 247 11.70 -5.04 -26.78
N THR A 248 11.32 -3.79 -26.96
CA THR A 248 11.98 -2.60 -26.42
C THR A 248 11.37 -2.09 -25.11
N SER A 249 10.28 -2.71 -24.59
CA SER A 249 9.76 -2.34 -23.29
C SER A 249 10.42 -3.22 -22.22
N ASP A 250 11.19 -2.61 -21.33
CA ASP A 250 11.86 -3.27 -20.19
C ASP A 250 10.89 -3.83 -19.12
N ARG A 251 9.63 -4.10 -19.50
CA ARG A 251 8.57 -4.41 -18.53
C ARG A 251 7.76 -5.62 -18.97
N LEU A 252 7.92 -6.69 -18.24
CA LEU A 252 7.03 -7.85 -18.33
C LEU A 252 5.79 -7.62 -17.45
N PRO A 253 4.58 -7.95 -17.94
CA PRO A 253 3.37 -7.90 -17.12
C PRO A 253 3.46 -8.92 -15.98
N ARG A 254 3.02 -8.54 -14.79
CA ARG A 254 3.16 -9.36 -13.59
C ARG A 254 1.82 -9.63 -12.93
N CYS A 255 1.57 -10.87 -12.58
CA CYS A 255 0.45 -11.27 -11.76
C CYS A 255 0.94 -11.87 -10.44
N VAL A 256 0.46 -11.38 -9.32
CA VAL A 256 0.68 -11.99 -8.01
C VAL A 256 -0.61 -12.59 -7.51
N VAL A 257 -0.54 -13.85 -7.15
CA VAL A 257 -1.67 -14.62 -6.64
C VAL A 257 -1.41 -14.90 -5.16
N VAL A 258 -2.36 -14.56 -4.30
CA VAL A 258 -2.37 -14.99 -2.90
C VAL A 258 -3.39 -16.09 -2.74
N GLY A 259 -2.93 -17.29 -2.50
CA GLY A 259 -3.77 -18.44 -2.16
C GLY A 259 -3.94 -18.55 -0.65
N CYS A 260 -5.13 -18.93 -0.20
CA CYS A 260 -5.37 -19.35 1.17
C CYS A 260 -5.38 -20.88 1.21
N ASP A 261 -4.40 -21.50 1.90
CA ASP A 261 -4.53 -22.94 2.21
C ASP A 261 -5.56 -23.12 3.32
N HIS A 262 -6.75 -23.60 2.95
CA HIS A 262 -7.84 -23.86 3.87
C HIS A 262 -7.53 -24.91 4.96
N ARG A 263 -6.49 -25.73 4.77
CA ARG A 263 -6.10 -26.77 5.75
C ARG A 263 -5.19 -26.25 6.85
N SER A 264 -4.27 -25.37 6.49
CA SER A 264 -3.27 -24.81 7.45
C SER A 264 -3.63 -23.44 7.99
N GLN A 265 -4.68 -22.78 7.46
CA GLN A 265 -4.99 -21.36 7.71
C GLN A 265 -3.81 -20.41 7.41
N ARG A 266 -2.85 -20.87 6.62
CA ARG A 266 -1.72 -20.07 6.16
C ARG A 266 -2.05 -19.45 4.81
N ARG A 267 -1.64 -18.21 4.63
CA ARG A 267 -1.63 -17.57 3.31
C ARG A 267 -0.31 -17.91 2.65
N GLU A 268 -0.39 -18.51 1.49
CA GLU A 268 0.77 -18.69 0.61
C GLU A 268 0.70 -17.64 -0.48
N MET A 269 1.74 -16.85 -0.60
CA MET A 269 1.87 -15.89 -1.69
C MET A 269 2.66 -16.57 -2.82
N ALA A 270 2.00 -16.82 -3.92
CA ALA A 270 2.64 -17.27 -5.14
C ALA A 270 2.72 -16.10 -6.12
N VAL A 271 3.92 -15.79 -6.57
CA VAL A 271 4.12 -14.81 -7.65
C VAL A 271 4.17 -15.58 -8.95
N VAL A 272 3.24 -15.27 -9.83
CA VAL A 272 3.19 -15.78 -11.19
C VAL A 272 3.69 -14.67 -12.11
N ILE A 273 4.87 -14.85 -12.67
CA ILE A 273 5.38 -13.96 -13.72
C ILE A 273 4.91 -14.57 -15.02
N LEU A 274 4.06 -13.84 -15.73
CA LEU A 274 3.54 -14.27 -17.03
C LEU A 274 4.47 -13.69 -18.09
N GLU A 275 5.46 -14.49 -18.51
CA GLU A 275 6.38 -14.15 -19.60
C GLU A 275 5.83 -14.74 -20.91
N GLY A 276 5.28 -13.88 -21.79
CA GLY A 276 4.96 -14.24 -23.19
C GLY A 276 3.82 -15.26 -23.42
N SER A 277 3.61 -16.21 -22.55
CA SER A 277 2.52 -17.20 -22.62
C SER A 277 2.15 -17.74 -21.22
N LEU A 278 0.92 -18.27 -21.09
CA LEU A 278 0.46 -18.95 -19.87
C LEU A 278 1.27 -20.22 -19.51
N GLU A 279 2.22 -20.61 -20.33
CA GLU A 279 3.02 -21.81 -20.15
C GLU A 279 4.28 -21.60 -19.29
N GLU A 280 4.73 -20.35 -19.13
CA GLU A 280 5.87 -20.00 -18.26
C GLU A 280 5.39 -19.36 -16.97
N VAL A 281 5.18 -20.18 -15.95
CA VAL A 281 4.75 -19.75 -14.62
C VAL A 281 5.90 -19.94 -13.64
N THR A 282 6.52 -18.85 -13.20
CA THR A 282 7.47 -18.89 -12.11
C THR A 282 6.72 -18.71 -10.79
N VAL A 283 6.63 -19.76 -9.99
CA VAL A 283 6.00 -19.73 -8.66
C VAL A 283 7.08 -19.49 -7.61
N LEU A 284 7.05 -18.34 -6.96
CA LEU A 284 7.84 -18.04 -5.78
C LEU A 284 6.98 -18.28 -4.55
N HIS A 285 7.30 -19.30 -3.76
CA HIS A 285 6.65 -19.49 -2.46
C HIS A 285 7.29 -18.55 -1.43
N VAL A 286 6.47 -17.73 -0.81
CA VAL A 286 6.85 -16.92 0.34
C VAL A 286 6.12 -17.49 1.55
N GLU A 287 6.85 -18.18 2.41
CA GLU A 287 6.30 -18.63 3.69
C GLU A 287 6.09 -17.42 4.61
N ASP A 288 4.87 -17.27 5.12
CA ASP A 288 4.55 -16.29 6.16
C ASP A 288 5.31 -16.65 7.45
N GLN A 289 6.39 -15.92 7.72
CA GLN A 289 7.15 -16.02 8.98
C GLN A 289 6.50 -15.21 10.11
N MET A 290 5.20 -15.01 10.08
CA MET A 290 4.49 -14.44 11.22
C MET A 290 4.37 -15.47 12.34
N GLY A 291 5.51 -15.76 12.94
CA GLY A 291 5.59 -16.44 14.22
C GLY A 291 4.76 -15.70 15.25
N HIS A 292 3.82 -16.42 15.83
CA HIS A 292 3.07 -16.10 17.03
C HIS A 292 3.79 -15.11 17.96
N ARG A 293 3.37 -13.86 17.99
CA ARG A 293 3.36 -13.09 19.23
C ARG A 293 1.94 -13.10 19.77
N GLY A 294 1.57 -14.28 20.24
CA GLY A 294 0.40 -14.47 21.07
C GLY A 294 0.72 -14.10 22.51
N ARG A 295 -0.27 -13.54 23.14
CA ARG A 295 -0.60 -13.36 24.56
C ARG A 295 -0.03 -12.15 25.25
#